data_53275eaa5deb5d47a97dc1111aef51d5
#
_entry.id   53275eaa5deb5d47a97dc1111aef51d5
#
_cell.length_a   1.000
_cell.length_b   1.000
_cell.length_c   1.000
_cell.angle_alpha   90.00
_cell.angle_beta   90.00
_cell.angle_gamma   90.00
#
_symmetry.space_group_name_H-M   'P 1'
#
loop_
_entity.id
_entity.type
_entity.pdbx_description
1 polymer ?
#
loop_
_entity_poly.entity_id
_entity_poly.type
_entity_poly.pdbx_seq_one_letter_code
_entity_poly.pdbx_strand_id
1 'polypeptide(L)'
;MVVLNLSKIECTTTKPLVTAIIPSFNSESTLEAVIESINKQTKKSFEVLVVDDCSTDNSSKIAVKAGCRLLTLERNSGRGKVRNKGTTESKSRFLLFCDSSNLIDPCFSEKALRHFDKPRVAAVFGRIKNSPSLKGSICRWRGRHLFKENDQYKNEPHEVSSLITYAIMLDREAVNAVGNFNPDLRQCEDQELGDRLIKHGYKIIADNSLCAYSVRKETISSLFLRYDRWCSNHKQNHYAIHQFWTNLKCSILIFARQDLRRGDFLCTGLSLLMPFWLLWLKAFRKSKFD
;
A
#
# COMPACT_ATOMS: atom_id res chain seq x y z
N MET A 1 -20.11 -2.62 59.50
CA MET A 1 -19.45 -3.71 58.81
C MET A 1 -20.05 -3.74 57.36
N VAL A 2 -19.40 -3.01 56.46
CA VAL A 2 -19.84 -2.89 55.05
C VAL A 2 -18.93 -3.76 54.25
N VAL A 3 -19.46 -4.86 53.71
CA VAL A 3 -18.76 -5.77 52.85
C VAL A 3 -18.82 -5.18 51.42
N LEU A 4 -17.72 -4.60 50.99
CA LEU A 4 -17.52 -4.19 49.59
C LEU A 4 -17.28 -5.45 48.75
N ASN A 5 -18.32 -5.78 47.98
CA ASN A 5 -18.27 -6.86 47.01
C ASN A 5 -17.53 -6.39 45.75
N LEU A 6 -16.22 -6.65 45.70
CA LEU A 6 -15.39 -6.45 44.52
C LEU A 6 -15.72 -7.58 43.50
N SER A 7 -16.86 -7.46 42.82
CA SER A 7 -17.15 -8.32 41.68
C SER A 7 -16.19 -7.97 40.54
N LYS A 8 -15.26 -8.88 40.34
CA LYS A 8 -14.48 -9.22 39.13
C LYS A 8 -14.73 -8.34 37.92
N ILE A 9 -13.84 -7.41 37.69
CA ILE A 9 -13.55 -6.94 36.33
C ILE A 9 -12.71 -8.06 35.69
N GLU A 10 -13.36 -9.01 35.04
CA GLU A 10 -12.71 -9.90 34.11
C GLU A 10 -12.31 -9.08 32.88
N CYS A 11 -11.09 -8.57 32.89
CA CYS A 11 -10.42 -8.10 31.69
C CYS A 11 -10.12 -9.33 30.82
N THR A 12 -11.11 -9.78 30.07
CA THR A 12 -10.89 -10.77 28.99
C THR A 12 -10.04 -10.09 27.93
N THR A 13 -8.73 -10.23 28.05
CA THR A 13 -7.77 -9.85 27.00
C THR A 13 -7.90 -10.81 25.83
N THR A 14 -9.02 -10.75 25.13
CA THR A 14 -9.13 -11.43 23.84
C THR A 14 -8.19 -10.73 22.88
N LYS A 15 -7.14 -11.45 22.44
CA LYS A 15 -6.20 -10.93 21.43
C LYS A 15 -6.98 -10.41 20.25
N PRO A 16 -6.66 -9.24 19.70
CA PRO A 16 -7.34 -8.72 18.53
C PRO A 16 -7.20 -9.71 17.38
N LEU A 17 -8.28 -9.89 16.61
CA LEU A 17 -8.27 -10.79 15.45
C LEU A 17 -7.35 -10.26 14.34
N VAL A 18 -7.30 -8.93 14.20
CA VAL A 18 -6.57 -8.22 13.14
C VAL A 18 -5.68 -7.14 13.77
N THR A 19 -4.42 -7.05 13.35
CA THR A 19 -3.59 -5.88 13.54
C THR A 19 -3.55 -5.09 12.22
N ALA A 20 -4.07 -3.86 12.24
CA ALA A 20 -3.89 -2.93 11.13
C ALA A 20 -2.51 -2.25 11.27
N ILE A 21 -1.63 -2.51 10.30
CA ILE A 21 -0.26 -2.01 10.28
C ILE A 21 -0.16 -0.90 9.25
N ILE A 22 0.24 0.29 9.68
CA ILE A 22 0.42 1.47 8.84
C ILE A 22 1.91 1.80 8.77
N PRO A 23 2.61 1.44 7.66
CA PRO A 23 3.96 1.95 7.38
C PRO A 23 3.89 3.46 7.17
N SER A 24 4.64 4.22 7.97
CA SER A 24 4.63 5.69 7.94
C SER A 24 6.03 6.27 7.73
N PHE A 25 6.13 7.25 6.86
CA PHE A 25 7.30 8.12 6.71
C PHE A 25 6.86 9.47 6.15
N ASN A 26 7.00 10.54 6.95
CA ASN A 26 6.59 11.90 6.61
C ASN A 26 5.16 11.95 6.04
N SER A 27 4.21 11.48 6.83
CA SER A 27 2.81 11.25 6.44
C SER A 27 1.81 12.13 7.20
N GLU A 28 2.25 13.21 7.87
CA GLU A 28 1.39 14.06 8.72
C GLU A 28 0.11 14.54 8.01
N SER A 29 0.18 14.79 6.70
CA SER A 29 -0.95 15.31 5.93
C SER A 29 -2.07 14.29 5.65
N THR A 30 -1.82 12.99 5.89
CA THR A 30 -2.76 11.92 5.50
C THR A 30 -3.01 10.89 6.60
N LEU A 31 -2.08 10.74 7.55
CA LEU A 31 -2.07 9.66 8.53
C LEU A 31 -3.34 9.64 9.40
N GLU A 32 -3.81 10.79 9.87
CA GLU A 32 -5.02 10.90 10.71
C GLU A 32 -6.24 10.33 9.98
N ALA A 33 -6.47 10.75 8.72
CA ALA A 33 -7.58 10.25 7.92
C ALA A 33 -7.49 8.74 7.65
N VAL A 34 -6.27 8.19 7.47
CA VAL A 34 -6.06 6.75 7.31
C VAL A 34 -6.43 6.00 8.58
N ILE A 35 -5.97 6.44 9.75
CA ILE A 35 -6.31 5.85 11.05
C ILE A 35 -7.84 5.88 11.26
N GLU A 36 -8.49 7.00 10.97
CA GLU A 36 -9.95 7.10 11.05
C GLU A 36 -10.67 6.10 10.14
N SER A 37 -10.18 5.88 8.90
CA SER A 37 -10.79 4.92 7.98
C SER A 37 -10.69 3.48 8.49
N ILE A 38 -9.61 3.15 9.19
CA ILE A 38 -9.43 1.85 9.85
C ILE A 38 -10.37 1.74 11.07
N ASN A 39 -10.47 2.77 11.88
CA ASN A 39 -11.38 2.79 13.03
C ASN A 39 -12.87 2.71 12.65
N LYS A 40 -13.21 3.09 11.41
CA LYS A 40 -14.57 3.00 10.84
C LYS A 40 -14.90 1.62 10.24
N GLN A 41 -13.99 0.64 10.31
CA GLN A 41 -14.26 -0.71 9.80
C GLN A 41 -15.45 -1.36 10.54
N THR A 42 -16.31 -2.08 9.80
CA THR A 42 -17.49 -2.78 10.36
C THR A 42 -17.11 -3.88 11.32
N LYS A 43 -16.02 -4.61 11.04
CA LYS A 43 -15.45 -5.58 11.97
C LYS A 43 -14.62 -4.86 13.03
N LYS A 44 -14.94 -5.03 14.33
CA LYS A 44 -14.41 -4.22 15.44
C LYS A 44 -13.24 -4.83 16.23
N SER A 45 -12.60 -5.89 15.78
CA SER A 45 -11.50 -6.51 16.50
C SER A 45 -10.14 -6.10 15.94
N PHE A 46 -9.76 -4.84 16.14
CA PHE A 46 -8.51 -4.27 15.61
C PHE A 46 -7.59 -3.73 16.70
N GLU A 47 -6.30 -4.02 16.56
CA GLU A 47 -5.21 -3.19 17.04
C GLU A 47 -4.70 -2.33 15.87
N VAL A 48 -4.46 -1.05 16.09
CA VAL A 48 -3.82 -0.18 15.07
C VAL A 48 -2.36 0.05 15.48
N LEU A 49 -1.44 -0.40 14.63
CA LEU A 49 -0.01 -0.30 14.79
C LEU A 49 0.57 0.61 13.71
N VAL A 50 1.09 1.76 14.07
CA VAL A 50 1.87 2.62 13.18
C VAL A 50 3.34 2.26 13.33
N VAL A 51 3.99 1.92 12.22
CA VAL A 51 5.45 1.70 12.18
C VAL A 51 6.08 2.86 11.44
N ASP A 52 6.71 3.74 12.20
CA ASP A 52 7.30 4.98 11.71
C ASP A 52 8.76 4.78 11.31
N ASP A 53 9.07 5.03 10.05
CA ASP A 53 10.39 4.87 9.44
C ASP A 53 11.29 6.10 9.64
N CYS A 54 11.35 6.60 10.90
CA CYS A 54 12.12 7.78 11.29
C CYS A 54 11.61 9.07 10.62
N SER A 55 10.32 9.38 10.77
CA SER A 55 9.73 10.63 10.27
C SER A 55 10.30 11.86 10.96
N THR A 56 10.41 12.95 10.22
CA THR A 56 10.86 14.27 10.69
C THR A 56 9.70 15.27 10.85
N ASP A 57 8.49 14.88 10.43
CA ASP A 57 7.25 15.66 10.57
C ASP A 57 6.46 15.24 11.83
N ASN A 58 5.19 15.64 11.92
CA ASN A 58 4.35 15.32 13.06
C ASN A 58 3.68 13.93 13.00
N SER A 59 4.09 13.03 12.09
CA SER A 59 3.46 11.71 11.92
C SER A 59 3.39 10.92 13.24
N SER A 60 4.49 10.82 13.99
CA SER A 60 4.53 10.09 15.26
C SER A 60 3.60 10.69 16.33
N LYS A 61 3.50 12.04 16.40
CA LYS A 61 2.59 12.72 17.33
C LYS A 61 1.12 12.44 16.98
N ILE A 62 0.79 12.41 15.68
CA ILE A 62 -0.56 12.09 15.20
C ILE A 62 -0.93 10.66 15.59
N ALA A 63 -0.05 9.69 15.38
CA ALA A 63 -0.28 8.30 15.76
C ALA A 63 -0.57 8.14 17.26
N VAL A 64 0.24 8.76 18.11
CA VAL A 64 0.05 8.73 19.58
C VAL A 64 -1.25 9.40 19.98
N LYS A 65 -1.55 10.59 19.44
CA LYS A 65 -2.81 11.32 19.73
C LYS A 65 -4.05 10.52 19.32
N ALA A 66 -3.95 9.74 18.23
CA ALA A 66 -5.03 8.87 17.77
C ALA A 66 -5.16 7.56 18.56
N GLY A 67 -4.36 7.34 19.61
CA GLY A 67 -4.38 6.15 20.45
C GLY A 67 -3.79 4.89 19.78
N CYS A 68 -3.00 5.04 18.72
CA CYS A 68 -2.35 3.93 18.07
C CYS A 68 -1.12 3.46 18.84
N ARG A 69 -0.84 2.17 18.78
CA ARG A 69 0.47 1.67 19.13
C ARG A 69 1.51 2.17 18.12
N LEU A 70 2.58 2.79 18.58
CA LEU A 70 3.63 3.36 17.74
C LEU A 70 4.93 2.58 17.90
N LEU A 71 5.57 2.24 16.77
CA LEU A 71 6.95 1.76 16.72
C LEU A 71 7.73 2.71 15.82
N THR A 72 8.80 3.32 16.34
CA THR A 72 9.68 4.20 15.57
C THR A 72 11.00 3.50 15.31
N LEU A 73 11.47 3.50 14.06
CA LEU A 73 12.78 3.01 13.69
C LEU A 73 13.84 4.10 13.92
N GLU A 74 15.07 3.68 14.22
CA GLU A 74 16.19 4.59 14.51
C GLU A 74 16.65 5.40 13.28
N ARG A 75 16.41 4.84 12.07
CA ARG A 75 16.76 5.47 10.79
C ARG A 75 15.77 5.05 9.72
N ASN A 76 15.67 5.84 8.65
CA ASN A 76 14.89 5.47 7.48
C ASN A 76 15.46 4.20 6.83
N SER A 77 14.78 3.11 7.00
CA SER A 77 15.23 1.76 6.62
C SER A 77 14.48 1.19 5.41
N GLY A 78 13.38 1.81 5.00
CA GLY A 78 12.59 1.40 3.86
C GLY A 78 11.48 0.39 4.18
N ARG A 79 10.67 0.10 3.17
CA ARG A 79 9.40 -0.61 3.32
C ARG A 79 9.52 -2.03 3.83
N GLY A 80 10.52 -2.80 3.36
CA GLY A 80 10.73 -4.17 3.80
C GLY A 80 10.98 -4.26 5.29
N LYS A 81 11.86 -3.40 5.84
CA LYS A 81 12.15 -3.35 7.28
C LYS A 81 10.92 -2.97 8.09
N VAL A 82 10.19 -1.95 7.64
CA VAL A 82 8.98 -1.45 8.31
C VAL A 82 7.90 -2.53 8.36
N ARG A 83 7.61 -3.19 7.25
CA ARG A 83 6.62 -4.27 7.18
C ARG A 83 7.04 -5.51 7.95
N ASN A 84 8.32 -5.89 7.87
CA ASN A 84 8.88 -6.98 8.67
C ASN A 84 8.68 -6.71 10.17
N LYS A 85 9.06 -5.51 10.64
CA LYS A 85 8.91 -5.12 12.05
C LYS A 85 7.46 -5.14 12.49
N GLY A 86 6.55 -4.59 11.68
CA GLY A 86 5.11 -4.61 11.95
C GLY A 86 4.54 -6.03 12.07
N THR A 87 4.93 -6.94 11.17
CA THR A 87 4.54 -8.36 11.22
C THR A 87 5.07 -9.03 12.48
N THR A 88 6.34 -8.83 12.83
CA THR A 88 7.01 -9.46 13.98
C THR A 88 6.37 -9.00 15.30
N GLU A 89 6.03 -7.73 15.41
CA GLU A 89 5.45 -7.15 16.62
C GLU A 89 3.94 -7.41 16.77
N SER A 90 3.28 -7.84 15.71
CA SER A 90 1.86 -8.20 15.75
C SER A 90 1.66 -9.56 16.42
N LYS A 91 0.58 -9.67 17.22
CA LYS A 91 0.13 -10.92 17.85
C LYS A 91 -1.17 -11.45 17.25
N SER A 92 -1.81 -10.69 16.38
CA SER A 92 -3.07 -11.07 15.72
C SER A 92 -2.86 -12.16 14.68
N ARG A 93 -3.92 -12.90 14.38
CA ARG A 93 -3.89 -13.90 13.31
C ARG A 93 -3.76 -13.23 11.95
N PHE A 94 -4.52 -12.16 11.72
CA PHE A 94 -4.52 -11.46 10.44
C PHE A 94 -3.82 -10.10 10.55
N LEU A 95 -3.15 -9.71 9.47
CA LEU A 95 -2.46 -8.44 9.32
C LEU A 95 -3.15 -7.64 8.21
N LEU A 96 -3.65 -6.45 8.52
CA LEU A 96 -4.16 -5.51 7.53
C LEU A 96 -3.09 -4.44 7.27
N PHE A 97 -2.29 -4.59 6.22
CA PHE A 97 -1.41 -3.50 5.79
C PHE A 97 -2.20 -2.46 5.02
N CYS A 98 -2.02 -1.20 5.39
CA CYS A 98 -2.59 -0.05 4.69
C CYS A 98 -1.54 1.05 4.61
N ASP A 99 -1.20 1.50 3.40
CA ASP A 99 -0.24 2.61 3.25
C ASP A 99 -0.80 3.89 3.89
N SER A 100 0.06 4.69 4.51
CA SER A 100 -0.28 5.93 5.25
C SER A 100 -0.95 7.03 4.41
N SER A 101 -1.25 6.78 3.15
CA SER A 101 -1.95 7.69 2.24
C SER A 101 -3.16 7.06 1.54
N ASN A 102 -3.66 5.91 2.04
CA ASN A 102 -4.79 5.21 1.47
C ASN A 102 -5.89 5.03 2.51
N LEU A 103 -7.09 5.49 2.22
CA LEU A 103 -8.30 5.15 2.97
C LEU A 103 -8.83 3.81 2.50
N ILE A 104 -9.51 3.07 3.35
CA ILE A 104 -10.16 1.80 2.98
C ILE A 104 -11.66 1.88 3.21
N ASP A 105 -12.42 1.17 2.37
CA ASP A 105 -13.88 1.06 2.53
C ASP A 105 -14.24 0.49 3.91
N PRO A 106 -15.35 0.94 4.54
CA PRO A 106 -15.75 0.47 5.87
C PRO A 106 -15.93 -1.06 5.97
N CYS A 107 -16.28 -1.73 4.88
CA CYS A 107 -16.47 -3.18 4.84
C CYS A 107 -15.23 -3.94 4.33
N PHE A 108 -14.08 -3.27 4.16
CA PHE A 108 -12.89 -3.88 3.57
C PHE A 108 -12.43 -5.13 4.35
N SER A 109 -12.23 -4.98 5.66
CA SER A 109 -11.73 -6.08 6.49
C SER A 109 -12.72 -7.24 6.60
N GLU A 110 -14.01 -6.95 6.73
CA GLU A 110 -15.05 -7.97 6.79
C GLU A 110 -15.10 -8.82 5.51
N LYS A 111 -15.09 -8.16 4.35
CA LYS A 111 -15.08 -8.84 3.05
C LYS A 111 -13.79 -9.63 2.85
N ALA A 112 -12.63 -9.04 3.16
CA ALA A 112 -11.34 -9.70 3.01
C ALA A 112 -11.24 -10.98 3.86
N LEU A 113 -11.71 -10.94 5.11
CA LEU A 113 -11.66 -12.08 6.03
C LEU A 113 -12.43 -13.30 5.52
N ARG A 114 -13.52 -13.13 4.77
CA ARG A 114 -14.31 -14.25 4.19
C ARG A 114 -13.52 -15.15 3.24
N HIS A 115 -12.45 -14.63 2.64
CA HIS A 115 -11.62 -15.43 1.73
C HIS A 115 -10.70 -16.42 2.45
N PHE A 116 -10.37 -16.16 3.72
CA PHE A 116 -9.48 -17.02 4.51
C PHE A 116 -10.17 -18.30 5.03
N ASP A 117 -11.48 -18.46 4.81
CA ASP A 117 -12.18 -19.73 5.02
C ASP A 117 -11.80 -20.75 3.93
N LYS A 118 -11.24 -20.30 2.81
CA LYS A 118 -10.74 -21.17 1.75
C LYS A 118 -9.31 -21.64 2.08
N PRO A 119 -8.98 -22.91 1.76
CA PRO A 119 -7.67 -23.45 2.10
C PRO A 119 -6.54 -22.73 1.36
N ARG A 120 -5.43 -22.52 2.07
CA ARG A 120 -4.17 -21.95 1.57
C ARG A 120 -4.23 -20.51 1.06
N VAL A 121 -5.29 -19.76 1.35
CA VAL A 121 -5.32 -18.32 1.08
C VAL A 121 -4.43 -17.60 2.10
N ALA A 122 -3.36 -16.97 1.63
CA ALA A 122 -2.42 -16.19 2.45
C ALA A 122 -2.60 -14.68 2.34
N ALA A 123 -3.18 -14.20 1.25
CA ALA A 123 -3.28 -12.79 0.96
C ALA A 123 -4.56 -12.45 0.20
N VAL A 124 -5.18 -11.34 0.56
CA VAL A 124 -6.37 -10.78 -0.12
C VAL A 124 -6.21 -9.28 -0.25
N PHE A 125 -6.25 -8.76 -1.46
CA PHE A 125 -6.24 -7.32 -1.73
C PHE A 125 -7.29 -6.95 -2.76
N GLY A 126 -7.57 -5.66 -2.88
CA GLY A 126 -8.57 -5.15 -3.81
C GLY A 126 -7.98 -4.17 -4.82
N ARG A 127 -8.77 -3.20 -5.22
CA ARG A 127 -8.36 -2.15 -6.16
C ARG A 127 -8.06 -0.85 -5.43
N ILE A 128 -7.15 -0.05 -6.00
CA ILE A 128 -6.89 1.30 -5.56
C ILE A 128 -7.51 2.31 -6.54
N LYS A 129 -8.06 3.39 -6.01
CA LYS A 129 -8.62 4.52 -6.76
C LYS A 129 -8.10 5.83 -6.21
N ASN A 130 -8.27 6.90 -6.97
CA ASN A 130 -8.15 8.24 -6.38
C ASN A 130 -9.32 8.51 -5.44
N SER A 131 -9.06 9.18 -4.33
CA SER A 131 -10.15 9.71 -3.51
C SER A 131 -11.00 10.69 -4.34
N PRO A 132 -12.34 10.64 -4.24
CA PRO A 132 -13.22 11.58 -4.93
C PRO A 132 -12.95 13.05 -4.61
N SER A 133 -12.31 13.34 -3.47
CA SER A 133 -11.90 14.68 -3.07
C SER A 133 -10.74 15.24 -3.91
N LEU A 134 -9.96 14.38 -4.57
CA LEU A 134 -8.82 14.80 -5.39
C LEU A 134 -9.25 15.07 -6.82
N LYS A 135 -8.89 16.23 -7.33
CA LYS A 135 -9.22 16.72 -8.68
C LYS A 135 -7.95 17.07 -9.46
N GLY A 136 -8.09 17.32 -10.77
CA GLY A 136 -7.03 17.80 -11.63
C GLY A 136 -6.40 16.74 -12.53
N SER A 137 -5.55 17.18 -13.48
CA SER A 137 -4.94 16.33 -14.50
C SER A 137 -4.02 15.26 -13.93
N ILE A 138 -3.26 15.57 -12.88
CA ILE A 138 -2.38 14.62 -12.20
C ILE A 138 -3.19 13.44 -11.64
N CYS A 139 -4.33 13.71 -11.00
CA CYS A 139 -5.20 12.66 -10.47
C CYS A 139 -5.84 11.84 -11.60
N ARG A 140 -6.33 12.47 -12.67
CA ARG A 140 -6.89 11.77 -13.82
C ARG A 140 -5.86 10.87 -14.50
N TRP A 141 -4.63 11.39 -14.70
CA TRP A 141 -3.54 10.62 -15.28
C TRP A 141 -3.17 9.42 -14.40
N ARG A 142 -3.00 9.64 -13.09
CA ARG A 142 -2.72 8.57 -12.12
C ARG A 142 -3.81 7.51 -12.11
N GLY A 143 -5.07 7.91 -12.03
CA GLY A 143 -6.22 7.00 -12.06
C GLY A 143 -6.25 6.13 -13.32
N ARG A 144 -5.99 6.73 -14.47
CA ARG A 144 -6.03 6.06 -15.76
C ARG A 144 -4.86 5.12 -15.99
N HIS A 145 -3.63 5.57 -15.71
CA HIS A 145 -2.43 4.86 -16.15
C HIS A 145 -1.74 4.05 -15.04
N LEU A 146 -1.88 4.45 -13.77
CA LEU A 146 -1.32 3.70 -12.65
C LEU A 146 -2.35 2.83 -11.93
N PHE A 147 -3.51 3.40 -11.60
CA PHE A 147 -4.55 2.69 -10.85
C PHE A 147 -5.50 1.91 -11.77
N LYS A 148 -5.45 2.19 -13.06
CA LYS A 148 -6.29 1.55 -14.10
C LYS A 148 -7.79 1.61 -13.76
N GLU A 149 -8.24 2.71 -13.16
CA GLU A 149 -9.60 2.88 -12.63
C GLU A 149 -10.71 2.62 -13.66
N ASN A 150 -10.39 2.79 -14.95
CA ASN A 150 -11.32 2.63 -16.07
C ASN A 150 -11.20 1.28 -16.79
N ASP A 151 -10.32 0.40 -16.33
CA ASP A 151 -10.19 -0.92 -16.93
C ASP A 151 -11.37 -1.80 -16.52
N GLN A 152 -11.72 -2.77 -17.38
CA GLN A 152 -12.68 -3.80 -17.03
C GLN A 152 -12.02 -4.77 -16.05
N TYR A 153 -12.42 -4.70 -14.79
CA TYR A 153 -11.98 -5.64 -13.79
C TYR A 153 -12.90 -6.88 -13.77
N LYS A 154 -12.32 -8.03 -13.46
CA LYS A 154 -13.13 -9.21 -13.16
C LYS A 154 -14.04 -8.90 -11.97
N ASN A 155 -15.32 -9.16 -12.08
CA ASN A 155 -16.27 -8.97 -10.99
C ASN A 155 -16.07 -10.01 -9.88
N GLU A 156 -15.63 -11.21 -10.25
CA GLU A 156 -15.39 -12.32 -9.36
C GLU A 156 -13.97 -12.27 -8.75
N PRO A 157 -13.82 -12.59 -7.46
CA PRO A 157 -12.51 -12.78 -6.85
C PRO A 157 -11.73 -13.90 -7.54
N HIS A 158 -10.44 -13.67 -7.81
CA HIS A 158 -9.60 -14.62 -8.55
C HIS A 158 -8.18 -14.66 -8.02
N GLU A 159 -7.50 -15.78 -8.26
CA GLU A 159 -6.08 -15.94 -7.93
C GLU A 159 -5.21 -15.10 -8.87
N VAL A 160 -4.15 -14.54 -8.30
CA VAL A 160 -3.16 -13.73 -9.02
C VAL A 160 -1.74 -14.14 -8.62
N SER A 161 -0.77 -13.80 -9.50
CA SER A 161 0.65 -14.12 -9.29
C SER A 161 1.46 -12.96 -8.69
N SER A 162 0.82 -11.89 -8.27
CA SER A 162 1.52 -10.73 -7.69
C SER A 162 0.88 -10.31 -6.38
N LEU A 163 1.71 -9.91 -5.41
CA LEU A 163 1.29 -9.32 -4.15
C LEU A 163 1.42 -7.81 -4.23
N ILE A 164 0.40 -7.08 -3.77
CA ILE A 164 0.39 -5.62 -3.75
C ILE A 164 -0.08 -5.13 -2.39
N THR A 165 0.69 -4.27 -1.75
CA THR A 165 0.52 -3.93 -0.32
C THR A 165 -0.06 -2.54 -0.02
N TYR A 166 -0.67 -1.85 -0.98
CA TYR A 166 -1.30 -0.54 -0.71
C TYR A 166 -2.51 -0.61 0.24
N ALA A 167 -3.27 -1.71 0.23
CA ALA A 167 -4.26 -2.15 1.22
C ALA A 167 -4.46 -3.66 1.01
N ILE A 168 -4.04 -4.47 1.99
CA ILE A 168 -4.03 -5.93 1.87
C ILE A 168 -4.25 -6.59 3.23
N MET A 169 -5.03 -7.67 3.24
CA MET A 169 -5.15 -8.57 4.38
C MET A 169 -4.25 -9.78 4.16
N LEU A 170 -3.44 -10.12 5.16
CA LEU A 170 -2.52 -11.26 5.14
C LEU A 170 -2.82 -12.21 6.30
N ASP A 171 -2.66 -13.52 6.07
CA ASP A 171 -2.55 -14.50 7.14
C ASP A 171 -1.12 -14.47 7.71
N ARG A 172 -0.98 -14.11 8.99
CA ARG A 172 0.33 -13.96 9.63
C ARG A 172 1.10 -15.26 9.71
N GLU A 173 0.42 -16.39 9.86
CA GLU A 173 1.06 -17.73 9.92
C GLU A 173 1.67 -18.07 8.56
N ALA A 174 0.94 -17.82 7.47
CA ALA A 174 1.47 -18.03 6.12
C ALA A 174 2.68 -17.11 5.82
N VAL A 175 2.61 -15.83 6.22
CA VAL A 175 3.74 -14.89 6.07
C VAL A 175 4.96 -15.35 6.86
N ASN A 176 4.78 -15.79 8.09
CA ASN A 176 5.89 -16.29 8.93
C ASN A 176 6.47 -17.61 8.40
N ALA A 177 5.62 -18.50 7.89
CA ALA A 177 6.05 -19.80 7.34
C ALA A 177 7.01 -19.65 6.14
N VAL A 178 6.91 -18.52 5.40
CA VAL A 178 7.81 -18.24 4.28
C VAL A 178 8.93 -17.25 4.64
N GLY A 179 9.11 -16.89 5.93
CA GLY A 179 10.21 -16.08 6.43
C GLY A 179 9.93 -14.56 6.49
N ASN A 180 8.64 -14.14 6.49
CA ASN A 180 8.23 -12.73 6.63
C ASN A 180 8.72 -11.83 5.46
N PHE A 181 8.48 -10.52 5.53
CA PHE A 181 9.05 -9.55 4.58
C PHE A 181 10.57 -9.50 4.71
N ASN A 182 11.26 -9.43 3.57
CA ASN A 182 12.71 -9.27 3.57
C ASN A 182 13.09 -7.85 4.05
N PRO A 183 13.77 -7.69 5.21
CA PRO A 183 14.07 -6.39 5.80
C PRO A 183 15.13 -5.59 5.02
N ASP A 184 15.87 -6.21 4.13
CA ASP A 184 16.93 -5.57 3.36
C ASP A 184 16.41 -4.90 2.08
N LEU A 185 15.16 -5.21 1.70
CA LEU A 185 14.53 -4.62 0.53
C LEU A 185 13.88 -3.28 0.86
N ARG A 186 14.36 -2.21 0.25
CA ARG A 186 13.75 -0.88 0.37
C ARG A 186 12.51 -0.69 -0.51
N GLN A 187 12.37 -1.55 -1.55
CA GLN A 187 11.26 -1.59 -2.51
C GLN A 187 11.13 -3.00 -3.11
N CYS A 188 10.01 -3.32 -3.74
CA CYS A 188 9.68 -4.65 -4.28
C CYS A 188 9.61 -5.77 -3.22
N GLU A 189 9.50 -5.42 -1.96
CA GLU A 189 9.37 -6.33 -0.83
C GLU A 189 8.07 -7.13 -0.86
N ASP A 190 7.03 -6.54 -1.47
CA ASP A 190 5.72 -7.18 -1.68
C ASP A 190 5.80 -8.24 -2.78
N GLN A 191 6.36 -7.93 -3.93
CA GLN A 191 6.53 -8.91 -5.01
C GLN A 191 7.39 -10.09 -4.53
N GLU A 192 8.49 -9.83 -3.84
CA GLU A 192 9.40 -10.86 -3.33
C GLU A 192 8.70 -11.79 -2.32
N LEU A 193 7.90 -11.23 -1.40
CA LEU A 193 7.09 -12.03 -0.47
C LEU A 193 6.03 -12.83 -1.24
N GLY A 194 5.37 -12.22 -2.22
CA GLY A 194 4.38 -12.87 -3.07
C GLY A 194 4.93 -14.09 -3.80
N ASP A 195 6.13 -13.96 -4.39
CA ASP A 195 6.83 -15.05 -5.09
C ASP A 195 7.11 -16.22 -4.14
N ARG A 196 7.54 -15.94 -2.88
CA ARG A 196 7.75 -16.99 -1.86
C ARG A 196 6.45 -17.66 -1.42
N LEU A 197 5.38 -16.89 -1.21
CA LEU A 197 4.07 -17.45 -0.85
C LEU A 197 3.57 -18.43 -1.93
N ILE A 198 3.62 -18.00 -3.20
CA ILE A 198 3.18 -18.84 -4.33
C ILE A 198 4.04 -20.09 -4.44
N LYS A 199 5.37 -19.97 -4.34
CA LYS A 199 6.30 -21.11 -4.36
C LYS A 199 5.99 -22.16 -3.28
N HIS A 200 5.46 -21.74 -2.13
CA HIS A 200 5.04 -22.62 -1.04
C HIS A 200 3.57 -23.10 -1.19
N GLY A 201 2.93 -22.83 -2.33
CA GLY A 201 1.58 -23.27 -2.67
C GLY A 201 0.48 -22.48 -1.95
N TYR A 202 0.76 -21.30 -1.44
CA TYR A 202 -0.25 -20.36 -0.97
C TYR A 202 -0.91 -19.61 -2.12
N LYS A 203 -2.12 -19.14 -1.89
CA LYS A 203 -2.93 -18.39 -2.86
C LYS A 203 -3.00 -16.93 -2.49
N ILE A 204 -2.91 -16.08 -3.49
CA ILE A 204 -3.12 -14.64 -3.40
C ILE A 204 -4.39 -14.31 -4.16
N ILE A 205 -5.36 -13.66 -3.52
CA ILE A 205 -6.67 -13.35 -4.10
C ILE A 205 -6.77 -11.86 -4.37
N ALA A 206 -7.14 -11.51 -5.59
CA ALA A 206 -7.60 -10.18 -5.95
C ALA A 206 -9.14 -10.16 -5.93
N ASP A 207 -9.71 -9.31 -5.06
CA ASP A 207 -11.16 -9.09 -4.95
C ASP A 207 -11.47 -7.62 -5.24
N ASN A 208 -12.01 -7.34 -6.41
CA ASN A 208 -12.29 -5.98 -6.87
C ASN A 208 -13.47 -5.30 -6.16
N SER A 209 -14.19 -6.02 -5.29
CA SER A 209 -15.18 -5.43 -4.37
C SER A 209 -14.53 -4.73 -3.18
N LEU A 210 -13.23 -4.98 -2.94
CA LEU A 210 -12.43 -4.30 -1.92
C LEU A 210 -11.82 -3.04 -2.53
N CYS A 211 -12.06 -1.88 -1.93
CA CYS A 211 -11.53 -0.62 -2.44
C CYS A 211 -10.66 0.10 -1.42
N ALA A 212 -9.54 0.62 -1.92
CA ALA A 212 -8.72 1.61 -1.24
C ALA A 212 -8.73 2.93 -2.04
N TYR A 213 -8.67 4.06 -1.35
CA TYR A 213 -8.73 5.39 -1.95
C TYR A 213 -7.49 6.20 -1.59
N SER A 214 -6.63 6.46 -2.57
CA SER A 214 -5.45 7.30 -2.36
C SER A 214 -5.86 8.76 -2.15
N VAL A 215 -5.49 9.31 -0.99
CA VAL A 215 -5.68 10.72 -0.64
C VAL A 215 -4.41 11.56 -0.86
N ARG A 216 -3.35 10.94 -1.36
CA ARG A 216 -2.07 11.61 -1.59
C ARG A 216 -2.18 12.63 -2.71
N LYS A 217 -1.89 13.90 -2.37
CA LYS A 217 -1.63 14.94 -3.36
C LYS A 217 -0.25 14.74 -3.97
N GLU A 218 -0.17 14.76 -5.28
CA GLU A 218 1.10 14.56 -5.99
C GLU A 218 1.46 15.77 -6.85
N THR A 219 2.76 15.97 -6.99
CA THR A 219 3.36 16.82 -8.02
C THR A 219 3.66 15.97 -9.25
N ILE A 220 3.95 16.61 -10.40
CA ILE A 220 4.38 15.90 -11.62
C ILE A 220 5.60 15.02 -11.32
N SER A 221 6.58 15.54 -10.59
CA SER A 221 7.78 14.78 -10.23
C SER A 221 7.47 13.55 -9.38
N SER A 222 6.63 13.68 -8.34
CA SER A 222 6.28 12.55 -7.47
C SER A 222 5.44 11.50 -8.20
N LEU A 223 4.56 11.93 -9.12
CA LEU A 223 3.76 11.05 -9.97
C LEU A 223 4.66 10.18 -10.86
N PHE A 224 5.59 10.81 -11.60
CA PHE A 224 6.45 10.08 -12.52
C PHE A 224 7.48 9.20 -11.80
N LEU A 225 7.99 9.62 -10.63
CA LEU A 225 8.81 8.77 -9.78
C LEU A 225 8.03 7.56 -9.24
N ARG A 226 6.73 7.71 -8.95
CA ARG A 226 5.87 6.56 -8.58
C ARG A 226 5.68 5.63 -9.76
N TYR A 227 5.42 6.17 -10.96
CA TYR A 227 5.31 5.37 -12.18
C TYR A 227 6.62 4.57 -12.40
N ASP A 228 7.77 5.22 -12.32
CA ASP A 228 9.06 4.56 -12.48
C ASP A 228 9.24 3.40 -11.48
N ARG A 229 8.94 3.61 -10.20
CA ARG A 229 9.01 2.56 -9.17
C ARG A 229 8.09 1.36 -9.43
N TRP A 230 6.89 1.61 -9.97
CA TRP A 230 5.91 0.55 -10.18
C TRP A 230 6.11 -0.21 -11.49
N CYS A 231 6.65 0.45 -12.50
CA CYS A 231 6.74 -0.08 -13.87
C CYS A 231 8.17 -0.43 -14.30
N SER A 232 9.19 -0.01 -13.53
CA SER A 232 10.57 -0.29 -13.86
C SER A 232 11.01 -1.63 -13.29
N ASN A 233 11.60 -2.46 -14.14
CA ASN A 233 12.14 -3.76 -13.72
C ASN A 233 13.56 -3.54 -13.14
N HIS A 234 13.68 -3.48 -11.81
CA HIS A 234 14.92 -3.13 -11.10
C HIS A 234 16.07 -4.16 -11.18
N LYS A 235 15.93 -5.22 -11.97
CA LYS A 235 16.91 -6.32 -12.03
C LYS A 235 18.10 -6.10 -12.99
N GLN A 236 18.20 -4.97 -13.71
CA GLN A 236 19.24 -4.77 -14.72
C GLN A 236 19.97 -3.42 -14.62
N ASN A 237 21.31 -3.46 -14.48
CA ASN A 237 22.20 -2.29 -14.39
C ASN A 237 22.41 -1.49 -15.71
N HIS A 238 21.87 -1.92 -16.86
CA HIS A 238 21.99 -1.21 -18.17
C HIS A 238 20.79 -0.30 -18.49
N TYR A 239 20.38 0.48 -17.55
CA TYR A 239 19.01 0.93 -17.39
C TYR A 239 18.58 2.19 -18.14
N ALA A 240 19.46 3.16 -18.39
CA ALA A 240 18.99 4.50 -18.76
C ALA A 240 18.36 4.56 -20.16
N ILE A 241 19.02 4.03 -21.18
CA ILE A 241 18.59 4.19 -22.58
C ILE A 241 17.45 3.22 -22.93
N HIS A 242 17.57 1.95 -22.59
CA HIS A 242 16.52 0.98 -22.89
C HIS A 242 15.19 1.32 -22.19
N GLN A 243 15.26 1.71 -20.91
CA GLN A 243 14.08 2.14 -20.16
C GLN A 243 13.46 3.42 -20.73
N PHE A 244 14.29 4.37 -21.19
CA PHE A 244 13.79 5.55 -21.87
C PHE A 244 12.96 5.19 -23.11
N TRP A 245 13.47 4.33 -23.99
CA TRP A 245 12.76 3.90 -25.19
C TRP A 245 11.48 3.13 -24.86
N THR A 246 11.52 2.28 -23.84
CA THR A 246 10.33 1.57 -23.35
C THR A 246 9.27 2.56 -22.83
N ASN A 247 9.68 3.50 -21.99
CA ASN A 247 8.78 4.55 -21.49
C ASN A 247 8.24 5.42 -22.62
N LEU A 248 9.04 5.77 -23.62
CA LEU A 248 8.65 6.56 -24.77
C LEU A 248 7.60 5.83 -25.62
N LYS A 249 7.83 4.55 -25.92
CA LYS A 249 6.85 3.71 -26.63
C LYS A 249 5.52 3.62 -25.88
N CYS A 250 5.55 3.29 -24.59
CA CYS A 250 4.34 3.22 -23.75
C CYS A 250 3.63 4.57 -23.69
N SER A 251 4.40 5.65 -23.54
CA SER A 251 3.89 7.02 -23.45
C SER A 251 3.13 7.44 -24.72
N ILE A 252 3.70 7.21 -25.88
CA ILE A 252 3.09 7.62 -27.18
C ILE A 252 1.97 6.66 -27.58
N LEU A 253 2.29 5.34 -27.63
CA LEU A 253 1.39 4.36 -28.25
C LEU A 253 0.22 3.95 -27.36
N ILE A 254 0.38 4.08 -26.05
CA ILE A 254 -0.64 3.65 -25.08
C ILE A 254 -1.24 4.87 -24.38
N PHE A 255 -0.46 5.60 -23.60
CA PHE A 255 -0.99 6.62 -22.68
C PHE A 255 -1.51 7.84 -23.43
N ALA A 256 -0.70 8.50 -24.26
CA ALA A 256 -1.10 9.68 -24.99
C ALA A 256 -2.26 9.39 -25.96
N ARG A 257 -2.23 8.24 -26.64
CA ARG A 257 -3.32 7.81 -27.52
C ARG A 257 -4.64 7.58 -26.75
N GLN A 258 -4.56 6.99 -25.55
CA GLN A 258 -5.73 6.78 -24.70
C GLN A 258 -6.29 8.11 -24.17
N ASP A 259 -5.40 9.05 -23.81
CA ASP A 259 -5.78 10.38 -23.35
C ASP A 259 -6.41 11.22 -24.45
N LEU A 260 -5.84 11.23 -25.66
CA LEU A 260 -6.38 11.91 -26.84
C LEU A 260 -7.77 11.42 -27.22
N ARG A 261 -7.98 10.09 -27.25
CA ARG A 261 -9.30 9.51 -27.54
C ARG A 261 -10.40 9.94 -26.56
N ARG A 262 -10.02 10.42 -25.39
CA ARG A 262 -10.92 10.95 -24.36
C ARG A 262 -11.00 12.48 -24.35
N GLY A 263 -10.33 13.15 -25.28
CA GLY A 263 -10.25 14.61 -25.34
C GLY A 263 -9.50 15.24 -24.16
N ASP A 264 -8.67 14.49 -23.44
CA ASP A 264 -7.94 14.95 -22.25
C ASP A 264 -6.54 15.44 -22.63
N PHE A 265 -6.46 16.62 -23.25
CA PHE A 265 -5.20 17.21 -23.74
C PHE A 265 -4.16 17.45 -22.65
N LEU A 266 -4.60 17.77 -21.41
CA LEU A 266 -3.67 17.94 -20.28
C LEU A 266 -3.01 16.63 -19.90
N CYS A 267 -3.76 15.54 -19.82
CA CYS A 267 -3.18 14.21 -19.58
C CYS A 267 -2.32 13.74 -20.75
N THR A 268 -2.72 14.05 -22.00
CA THR A 268 -1.87 13.79 -23.18
C THR A 268 -0.51 14.48 -23.05
N GLY A 269 -0.49 15.75 -22.64
CA GLY A 269 0.74 16.49 -22.39
C GLY A 269 1.60 15.84 -21.29
N LEU A 270 0.98 15.41 -20.17
CA LEU A 270 1.67 14.68 -19.11
C LEU A 270 2.26 13.36 -19.61
N SER A 271 1.50 12.62 -20.43
CA SER A 271 1.97 11.36 -21.02
C SER A 271 3.20 11.59 -21.88
N LEU A 272 3.20 12.60 -22.76
CA LEU A 272 4.32 12.91 -23.64
C LEU A 272 5.54 13.46 -22.87
N LEU A 273 5.31 14.19 -21.80
CA LEU A 273 6.38 14.74 -20.95
C LEU A 273 7.10 13.67 -20.13
N MET A 274 6.40 12.62 -19.71
CA MET A 274 6.86 11.64 -18.71
C MET A 274 8.23 11.02 -19.03
N PRO A 275 8.51 10.46 -20.22
CA PRO A 275 9.80 9.81 -20.49
C PRO A 275 10.98 10.77 -20.43
N PHE A 276 10.81 12.01 -20.91
CA PHE A 276 11.86 13.03 -20.86
C PHE A 276 12.10 13.54 -19.45
N TRP A 277 11.03 13.71 -18.67
CA TRP A 277 11.12 14.08 -17.26
C TRP A 277 11.84 13.03 -16.42
N LEU A 278 11.53 11.77 -16.65
CA LEU A 278 12.23 10.66 -15.97
C LEU A 278 13.70 10.59 -16.35
N LEU A 279 14.02 10.78 -17.62
CA LEU A 279 15.41 10.84 -18.09
C LEU A 279 16.16 11.99 -17.41
N TRP A 280 15.56 13.18 -17.38
CA TRP A 280 16.13 14.35 -16.71
C TRP A 280 16.35 14.11 -15.20
N LEU A 281 15.35 13.56 -14.50
CA LEU A 281 15.47 13.24 -13.08
C LEU A 281 16.62 12.25 -12.81
N LYS A 282 16.80 11.24 -13.65
CA LYS A 282 17.90 10.27 -13.51
C LYS A 282 19.26 10.87 -13.82
N ALA A 283 19.34 11.76 -14.79
CA ALA A 283 20.61 12.44 -15.15
C ALA A 283 21.08 13.42 -14.06
N PHE A 284 20.16 14.18 -13.45
CA PHE A 284 20.50 15.29 -12.56
C PHE A 284 20.28 15.03 -11.06
N ARG A 285 19.62 13.92 -10.69
CA ARG A 285 19.41 13.52 -9.29
C ARG A 285 20.37 12.44 -8.77
N LYS A 286 21.54 12.30 -9.35
CA LYS A 286 22.54 11.28 -9.00
C LYS A 286 23.12 11.38 -7.57
N SER A 287 22.50 12.01 -6.60
CA SER A 287 23.11 12.18 -5.29
C SER A 287 22.20 12.22 -4.05
N LYS A 288 20.93 11.84 -4.12
CA LYS A 288 20.05 11.95 -2.92
C LYS A 288 19.37 10.67 -2.46
N PHE A 289 19.67 9.51 -3.05
CA PHE A 289 19.06 8.23 -2.67
C PHE A 289 20.06 7.05 -2.66
N ASP A 290 21.37 7.32 -2.59
CA ASP A 290 22.38 6.33 -2.21
C ASP A 290 22.58 6.31 -0.70
#